data_317243720cac666ead13dadfde25f6f1
#
_entry.id   317243720cac666ead13dadfde25f6f1
#
_cell.length_a   1.000
_cell.length_b   1.000
_cell.length_c   1.000
_cell.angle_alpha   90.00
_cell.angle_beta   90.00
_cell.angle_gamma   90.00
#
_symmetry.space_group_name_H-M   'P 1'
#
loop_
_entity.id
_entity.type
_entity.pdbx_description
1 polymer ?
#
loop_
_entity_poly.entity_id
_entity_poly.type
_entity_poly.pdbx_seq_one_letter_code
_entity_poly.pdbx_strand_id
1 'polypeptide(L)'
;YIYGAGKRGKRLIDMFPEIKWKALIDKYQTGIYHNCPIIAIKDLLIKQNIKVLISNLNQDAEISEELQSWGIRTEQIIILNDYDKKFSYDSYFDMNIVGCHMDKNKYFVDAGSYLGEDTEKYLDIFFNEEKNSTKVVAFEPDADNFIKCKANLKKYCNVQVRNSALYNADEPVYMEFGKEETCNVVSVSENQIKGESLDTVVGDEPVGFIKMDIEGSEMNALEGAKNTIIKQHPILAISIYHKKSDIWKIPNYVLKLNPDYKFYIRHYSASFGDTVLYAIP
;
A
#
# COMPACT_ATOMS: atom_id res chain seq x y z
N TYR A 1 -25.60 9.10 -6.10
CA TYR A 1 -24.71 10.23 -5.82
C TYR A 1 -23.42 9.75 -5.20
N ILE A 2 -22.34 10.50 -5.42
CA ILE A 2 -21.05 10.29 -4.75
C ILE A 2 -20.73 11.54 -3.94
N TYR A 3 -20.43 11.41 -2.66
CA TYR A 3 -19.91 12.52 -1.85
C TYR A 3 -18.38 12.52 -1.92
N GLY A 4 -17.82 13.68 -2.34
CA GLY A 4 -16.42 13.91 -2.64
C GLY A 4 -16.15 13.96 -4.15
N ALA A 5 -15.87 15.18 -4.69
CA ALA A 5 -15.50 15.40 -6.10
C ALA A 5 -13.97 15.41 -6.31
N GLY A 6 -13.21 14.88 -5.37
CA GLY A 6 -11.76 14.68 -5.49
C GLY A 6 -11.39 13.55 -6.45
N LYS A 7 -10.10 13.19 -6.47
CA LYS A 7 -9.58 12.10 -7.35
C LYS A 7 -10.39 10.80 -7.20
N ARG A 8 -10.69 10.38 -5.96
CA ARG A 8 -11.37 9.10 -5.67
C ARG A 8 -12.81 9.09 -6.20
N GLY A 9 -13.60 10.14 -5.95
CA GLY A 9 -14.97 10.24 -6.45
C GLY A 9 -15.05 10.31 -7.97
N LYS A 10 -14.17 11.07 -8.62
CA LYS A 10 -14.06 11.12 -10.10
C LYS A 10 -13.70 9.76 -10.69
N ARG A 11 -12.76 9.06 -10.06
CA ARG A 11 -12.32 7.73 -10.47
C ARG A 11 -13.43 6.68 -10.41
N LEU A 12 -14.33 6.76 -9.42
CA LEU A 12 -15.51 5.88 -9.37
C LEU A 12 -16.40 6.04 -10.60
N ILE A 13 -16.54 7.27 -11.11
CA ILE A 13 -17.30 7.52 -12.37
C ILE A 13 -16.58 6.86 -13.55
N ASP A 14 -15.26 6.96 -13.62
CA ASP A 14 -14.45 6.37 -14.71
C ASP A 14 -14.48 4.85 -14.68
N MET A 15 -14.49 4.26 -13.48
CA MET A 15 -14.49 2.79 -13.29
C MET A 15 -15.83 2.13 -13.57
N PHE A 16 -16.92 2.85 -13.31
CA PHE A 16 -18.28 2.33 -13.45
C PHE A 16 -19.13 3.20 -14.40
N PRO A 17 -18.77 3.26 -15.70
CA PRO A 17 -19.47 4.08 -16.68
C PRO A 17 -20.91 3.61 -16.95
N GLU A 18 -21.23 2.35 -16.64
CA GLU A 18 -22.56 1.78 -16.73
C GLU A 18 -23.53 2.30 -15.65
N ILE A 19 -23.00 2.83 -14.53
CA ILE A 19 -23.82 3.42 -13.47
C ILE A 19 -24.20 4.85 -13.86
N LYS A 20 -25.51 5.13 -13.90
CA LYS A 20 -26.03 6.47 -14.13
C LYS A 20 -25.89 7.34 -12.87
N TRP A 21 -24.69 7.79 -12.62
CA TRP A 21 -24.41 8.71 -11.50
C TRP A 21 -25.21 10.01 -11.69
N LYS A 22 -25.87 10.47 -10.62
CA LYS A 22 -26.73 11.67 -10.69
C LYS A 22 -25.94 12.95 -10.49
N ALA A 23 -25.04 12.95 -9.50
CA ALA A 23 -24.12 14.05 -9.23
C ALA A 23 -22.98 13.58 -8.31
N LEU A 24 -21.87 14.31 -8.37
CA LEU A 24 -20.90 14.40 -7.28
C LEU A 24 -21.34 15.50 -6.32
N ILE A 25 -21.22 15.28 -5.02
CA ILE A 25 -21.51 16.27 -3.99
C ILE A 25 -20.17 16.74 -3.42
N ASP A 26 -19.93 18.04 -3.37
CA ASP A 26 -18.68 18.57 -2.83
C ASP A 26 -18.92 19.93 -2.14
N LYS A 27 -18.14 20.20 -1.07
CA LYS A 27 -18.21 21.47 -0.32
C LYS A 27 -17.56 22.64 -1.05
N TYR A 28 -16.54 22.34 -1.84
CA TYR A 28 -15.60 23.35 -2.36
C TYR A 28 -15.57 23.40 -3.89
N GLN A 29 -16.01 22.34 -4.56
CA GLN A 29 -15.96 22.20 -6.01
C GLN A 29 -17.37 22.27 -6.59
N THR A 30 -17.48 22.93 -7.75
CA THR A 30 -18.67 22.92 -8.60
C THR A 30 -18.24 22.71 -10.05
N GLY A 31 -19.15 22.29 -10.91
CA GLY A 31 -18.87 22.08 -12.33
C GLY A 31 -19.45 20.77 -12.87
N ILE A 32 -18.78 20.19 -13.84
CA ILE A 32 -19.22 18.95 -14.49
C ILE A 32 -17.99 18.05 -14.68
N TYR A 33 -18.11 16.77 -14.38
CA TYR A 33 -17.12 15.74 -14.67
C TYR A 33 -17.79 14.60 -15.47
N HIS A 34 -17.36 14.35 -16.71
CA HIS A 34 -17.92 13.34 -17.62
C HIS A 34 -19.47 13.33 -17.67
N ASN A 35 -20.07 14.50 -17.89
CA ASN A 35 -21.54 14.70 -17.88
C ASN A 35 -22.20 14.48 -16.50
N CYS A 36 -21.45 14.27 -15.44
CA CYS A 36 -21.94 14.19 -14.07
C CYS A 36 -21.74 15.56 -13.39
N PRO A 37 -22.80 16.25 -12.95
CA PRO A 37 -22.66 17.54 -12.31
C PRO A 37 -22.01 17.42 -10.93
N ILE A 38 -21.23 18.43 -10.55
CA ILE A 38 -20.70 18.59 -9.19
C ILE A 38 -21.55 19.65 -8.51
N ILE A 39 -22.26 19.27 -7.44
CA ILE A 39 -23.26 20.11 -6.76
C ILE A 39 -22.88 20.29 -5.28
N ALA A 40 -23.35 21.38 -4.68
CA ALA A 40 -23.32 21.52 -3.23
C ALA A 40 -24.40 20.65 -2.57
N ILE A 41 -24.19 20.25 -1.32
CA ILE A 41 -25.16 19.40 -0.60
C ILE A 41 -26.56 20.05 -0.51
N LYS A 42 -26.63 21.37 -0.38
CA LYS A 42 -27.87 22.13 -0.35
C LYS A 42 -28.70 22.00 -1.63
N ASP A 43 -28.07 21.65 -2.76
CA ASP A 43 -28.73 21.50 -4.07
C ASP A 43 -29.15 20.03 -4.29
N LEU A 44 -28.93 19.18 -3.33
CA LEU A 44 -29.29 17.76 -3.38
C LEU A 44 -30.82 17.62 -3.26
N LEU A 45 -31.46 17.10 -4.29
CA LEU A 45 -32.89 16.77 -4.26
C LEU A 45 -33.10 15.44 -3.50
N ILE A 46 -33.49 15.54 -2.23
CA ILE A 46 -33.73 14.37 -1.40
C ILE A 46 -35.04 13.69 -1.82
N LYS A 47 -34.93 12.50 -2.35
CA LYS A 47 -36.02 11.60 -2.72
C LYS A 47 -35.90 10.29 -1.95
N GLN A 48 -37.03 9.58 -1.77
CA GLN A 48 -37.05 8.33 -1.00
C GLN A 48 -36.04 7.25 -1.44
N ASN A 49 -35.68 7.23 -2.71
CA ASN A 49 -34.85 6.17 -3.31
C ASN A 49 -33.45 6.66 -3.72
N ILE A 50 -32.89 7.66 -3.07
CA ILE A 50 -31.49 8.03 -3.33
C ILE A 50 -30.54 7.15 -2.53
N LYS A 51 -29.34 6.96 -3.08
CA LYS A 51 -28.17 6.43 -2.38
C LYS A 51 -27.04 7.41 -2.52
N VAL A 52 -26.31 7.63 -1.44
CA VAL A 52 -25.12 8.49 -1.41
C VAL A 52 -23.94 7.64 -0.99
N LEU A 53 -22.96 7.50 -1.88
CA LEU A 53 -21.70 6.81 -1.64
C LEU A 53 -20.69 7.84 -1.14
N ILE A 54 -20.15 7.66 0.07
CA ILE A 54 -19.06 8.47 0.62
C ILE A 54 -17.75 7.90 0.10
N SER A 55 -16.99 8.73 -0.64
CA SER A 55 -15.70 8.35 -1.22
C SER A 55 -14.48 8.90 -0.47
N ASN A 56 -14.67 9.67 0.59
CA ASN A 56 -13.60 10.22 1.42
C ASN A 56 -13.01 9.16 2.35
N LEU A 57 -11.69 9.19 2.56
CA LEU A 57 -10.98 8.18 3.36
C LEU A 57 -11.08 8.41 4.87
N ASN A 58 -11.00 9.67 5.33
CA ASN A 58 -10.77 9.98 6.75
C ASN A 58 -11.87 10.84 7.39
N GLN A 59 -12.97 11.11 6.66
CA GLN A 59 -14.05 11.99 7.12
C GLN A 59 -15.43 11.35 6.95
N ASP A 60 -15.48 10.05 6.85
CA ASP A 60 -16.71 9.28 6.61
C ASP A 60 -17.76 9.49 7.72
N ALA A 61 -17.35 9.51 8.99
CA ALA A 61 -18.24 9.75 10.11
C ALA A 61 -18.85 11.17 10.09
N GLU A 62 -18.00 12.20 9.94
CA GLU A 62 -18.45 13.60 9.86
C GLU A 62 -19.37 13.84 8.66
N ILE A 63 -19.02 13.27 7.50
CA ILE A 63 -19.84 13.37 6.27
C ILE A 63 -21.16 12.61 6.47
N SER A 64 -21.17 11.48 7.13
CA SER A 64 -22.37 10.73 7.42
C SER A 64 -23.31 11.52 8.33
N GLU A 65 -22.81 12.14 9.39
CA GLU A 65 -23.58 13.03 10.27
C GLU A 65 -24.13 14.25 9.51
N GLU A 66 -23.31 14.87 8.65
CA GLU A 66 -23.73 15.97 7.80
C GLU A 66 -24.88 15.54 6.88
N LEU A 67 -24.76 14.43 6.17
CA LEU A 67 -25.81 13.91 5.29
C LEU A 67 -27.12 13.63 6.06
N GLN A 68 -26.99 13.08 7.27
CA GLN A 68 -28.16 12.83 8.15
C GLN A 68 -28.82 14.15 8.59
N SER A 69 -28.04 15.18 8.89
CA SER A 69 -28.59 16.51 9.22
C SER A 69 -29.39 17.14 8.09
N TRP A 70 -29.12 16.78 6.84
CA TRP A 70 -29.88 17.13 5.66
C TRP A 70 -31.06 16.18 5.38
N GLY A 71 -31.35 15.22 6.26
CA GLY A 71 -32.49 14.31 6.16
C GLY A 71 -32.24 13.06 5.32
N ILE A 72 -30.99 12.72 5.03
CA ILE A 72 -30.63 11.45 4.38
C ILE A 72 -30.54 10.37 5.46
N ARG A 73 -31.30 9.29 5.31
CA ARG A 73 -31.33 8.22 6.29
C ARG A 73 -30.09 7.34 6.20
N THR A 74 -29.71 6.72 7.32
CA THR A 74 -28.52 5.86 7.42
C THR A 74 -28.48 4.77 6.34
N GLU A 75 -29.60 4.12 6.05
CA GLU A 75 -29.70 3.09 5.01
C GLU A 75 -29.55 3.60 3.57
N GLN A 76 -29.52 4.92 3.39
CA GLN A 76 -29.26 5.58 2.10
C GLN A 76 -27.81 5.97 1.93
N ILE A 77 -27.02 5.90 3.00
CA ILE A 77 -25.59 6.21 3.01
C ILE A 77 -24.80 4.92 2.83
N ILE A 78 -23.85 4.95 1.91
CA ILE A 78 -22.90 3.84 1.68
C ILE A 78 -21.50 4.41 1.93
N ILE A 79 -20.79 3.84 2.89
CA ILE A 79 -19.44 4.24 3.23
C ILE A 79 -18.48 3.31 2.51
N LEU A 80 -17.71 3.83 1.56
CA LEU A 80 -16.79 3.00 0.79
C LEU A 80 -15.70 2.39 1.66
N ASN A 81 -15.23 3.13 2.68
CA ASN A 81 -14.24 2.63 3.63
C ASN A 81 -14.73 1.42 4.45
N ASP A 82 -16.04 1.30 4.73
CA ASP A 82 -16.56 0.11 5.43
C ASP A 82 -16.46 -1.14 4.57
N TYR A 83 -16.60 -0.99 3.24
CA TYR A 83 -16.36 -2.08 2.31
C TYR A 83 -14.87 -2.40 2.21
N ASP A 84 -14.00 -1.39 2.12
CA ASP A 84 -12.55 -1.59 2.13
C ASP A 84 -12.11 -2.31 3.41
N LYS A 85 -12.56 -1.89 4.58
CA LYS A 85 -12.28 -2.55 5.86
C LYS A 85 -12.82 -3.98 5.95
N LYS A 86 -14.00 -4.24 5.41
CA LYS A 86 -14.63 -5.57 5.40
C LYS A 86 -13.92 -6.55 4.47
N PHE A 87 -13.28 -6.04 3.43
CA PHE A 87 -12.50 -6.81 2.45
C PHE A 87 -10.98 -6.62 2.63
N SER A 88 -10.54 -5.80 3.60
CA SER A 88 -9.13 -5.72 3.96
C SER A 88 -8.72 -7.00 4.66
N TYR A 89 -8.34 -7.98 3.87
CA TYR A 89 -7.39 -9.00 4.33
C TYR A 89 -6.08 -8.27 4.69
N ASP A 90 -5.28 -8.85 5.55
CA ASP A 90 -3.95 -8.33 5.80
C ASP A 90 -3.15 -8.38 4.50
N SER A 91 -3.16 -7.26 3.76
CA SER A 91 -2.35 -7.10 2.55
C SER A 91 -0.90 -7.45 2.89
N TYR A 92 -0.23 -8.19 2.00
CA TYR A 92 1.08 -8.83 2.15
C TYR A 92 1.10 -10.11 2.98
N PHE A 93 0.16 -10.35 3.90
CA PHE A 93 0.18 -11.49 4.84
C PHE A 93 -1.04 -12.41 4.70
N ASP A 94 -1.54 -12.60 3.48
CA ASP A 94 -2.66 -13.52 3.22
C ASP A 94 -2.31 -14.95 3.67
N MET A 95 -2.86 -15.36 4.81
CA MET A 95 -2.60 -16.67 5.42
C MET A 95 -2.92 -17.85 4.51
N ASN A 96 -3.84 -17.69 3.56
CA ASN A 96 -4.17 -18.74 2.60
C ASN A 96 -3.06 -18.92 1.55
N ILE A 97 -2.19 -17.93 1.38
CA ILE A 97 -1.07 -17.96 0.44
C ILE A 97 0.24 -18.24 1.16
N VAL A 98 0.51 -17.50 2.25
CA VAL A 98 1.84 -17.47 2.89
C VAL A 98 1.93 -18.31 4.16
N GLY A 99 0.80 -18.64 4.81
CA GLY A 99 0.73 -19.11 6.19
C GLY A 99 1.52 -20.35 6.56
N CYS A 100 1.82 -21.26 5.63
CA CYS A 100 2.58 -22.50 5.93
C CYS A 100 4.09 -22.41 5.63
N HIS A 101 4.58 -21.24 5.21
CA HIS A 101 5.96 -21.08 4.71
C HIS A 101 6.85 -20.20 5.61
N MET A 102 6.37 -19.79 6.80
CA MET A 102 7.09 -18.87 7.69
C MET A 102 8.11 -19.59 8.55
N ASP A 103 9.32 -19.02 8.62
CA ASP A 103 10.42 -19.50 9.45
C ASP A 103 10.99 -18.34 10.27
N LYS A 104 10.84 -18.42 11.61
CA LYS A 104 11.32 -17.40 12.55
C LYS A 104 12.84 -17.21 12.56
N ASN A 105 13.60 -18.20 12.07
CA ASN A 105 15.06 -18.13 12.02
C ASN A 105 15.56 -17.35 10.78
N LYS A 106 14.65 -16.96 9.89
CA LYS A 106 14.96 -16.19 8.70
C LYS A 106 14.49 -14.74 8.84
N TYR A 107 15.21 -13.83 8.21
CA TYR A 107 14.82 -12.42 8.20
C TYR A 107 13.49 -12.18 7.48
N PHE A 108 12.69 -11.31 8.07
CA PHE A 108 11.69 -10.54 7.36
C PHE A 108 12.29 -9.21 6.90
N VAL A 109 12.08 -8.88 5.63
CA VAL A 109 12.48 -7.62 5.02
C VAL A 109 11.23 -6.80 4.71
N ASP A 110 11.11 -5.63 5.34
CA ASP A 110 10.03 -4.68 5.14
C ASP A 110 10.57 -3.46 4.37
N ALA A 111 10.41 -3.46 3.06
CA ALA A 111 10.78 -2.35 2.20
C ALA A 111 9.59 -1.38 2.05
N GLY A 112 9.78 -0.13 2.49
CA GLY A 112 8.73 0.87 2.65
C GLY A 112 7.94 0.64 3.94
N SER A 113 8.63 0.72 5.08
CA SER A 113 8.03 0.40 6.36
C SER A 113 7.16 1.51 6.94
N TYR A 114 7.21 2.73 6.37
CA TYR A 114 6.44 3.90 6.82
C TYR A 114 6.53 4.10 8.34
N LEU A 115 5.45 3.83 9.08
CA LEU A 115 5.44 3.92 10.54
C LEU A 115 5.70 2.57 11.24
N GLY A 116 5.96 1.51 10.49
CA GLY A 116 6.27 0.17 11.01
C GLY A 116 5.06 -0.74 11.22
N GLU A 117 3.88 -0.36 10.73
CA GLU A 117 2.64 -1.10 10.94
C GLU A 117 2.68 -2.51 10.34
N ASP A 118 3.23 -2.67 9.13
CA ASP A 118 3.35 -3.98 8.49
C ASP A 118 4.37 -4.87 9.20
N THR A 119 5.45 -4.30 9.72
CA THR A 119 6.38 -5.02 10.59
C THR A 119 5.68 -5.54 11.86
N GLU A 120 4.86 -4.71 12.52
CA GLU A 120 4.09 -5.15 13.70
C GLU A 120 3.10 -6.25 13.35
N LYS A 121 2.34 -6.10 12.26
CA LYS A 121 1.40 -7.13 11.78
C LYS A 121 2.10 -8.45 11.50
N TYR A 122 3.24 -8.43 10.80
CA TYR A 122 4.02 -9.63 10.53
C TYR A 122 4.39 -10.36 11.82
N LEU A 123 4.90 -9.63 12.81
CA LEU A 123 5.28 -10.19 14.11
C LEU A 123 4.06 -10.71 14.90
N ASP A 124 2.93 -10.01 14.83
CA ASP A 124 1.70 -10.40 15.50
C ASP A 124 1.06 -11.65 14.90
N ILE A 125 1.00 -11.72 13.58
CA ILE A 125 0.35 -12.83 12.86
C ILE A 125 1.15 -14.12 12.98
N PHE A 126 2.48 -14.05 12.75
CA PHE A 126 3.29 -15.25 12.61
C PHE A 126 4.06 -15.65 13.87
N PHE A 127 4.35 -14.70 14.75
CA PHE A 127 5.30 -14.93 15.86
C PHE A 127 4.87 -14.28 17.17
N ASN A 128 3.59 -14.23 17.45
CA ASN A 128 3.01 -13.49 18.58
C ASN A 128 3.74 -13.67 19.92
N GLU A 129 4.12 -14.90 20.27
CA GLU A 129 4.84 -15.22 21.51
C GLU A 129 6.37 -15.12 21.37
N GLU A 130 6.89 -15.04 20.14
CA GLU A 130 8.30 -15.06 19.79
C GLU A 130 8.77 -13.79 19.05
N LYS A 131 8.03 -12.70 19.16
CA LYS A 131 8.30 -11.42 18.45
C LYS A 131 9.74 -10.93 18.61
N ASN A 132 10.31 -11.14 19.78
CA ASN A 132 11.67 -10.69 20.08
C ASN A 132 12.76 -11.63 19.57
N SER A 133 12.42 -12.81 19.04
CA SER A 133 13.39 -13.73 18.44
C SER A 133 13.43 -13.62 16.91
N THR A 134 12.38 -13.10 16.29
CA THR A 134 12.27 -12.94 14.84
C THR A 134 13.08 -11.74 14.36
N LYS A 135 13.99 -11.96 13.43
CA LYS A 135 14.85 -10.91 12.88
C LYS A 135 14.10 -10.14 11.79
N VAL A 136 14.13 -8.80 11.86
CA VAL A 136 13.52 -7.91 10.88
C VAL A 136 14.51 -6.82 10.46
N VAL A 137 14.57 -6.54 9.15
CA VAL A 137 15.17 -5.31 8.64
C VAL A 137 14.12 -4.52 7.89
N ALA A 138 13.88 -3.29 8.33
CA ALA A 138 12.88 -2.38 7.78
C ALA A 138 13.57 -1.15 7.16
N PHE A 139 13.14 -0.76 5.96
CA PHE A 139 13.70 0.36 5.21
C PHE A 139 12.65 1.47 5.12
N GLU A 140 13.00 2.68 5.58
CA GLU A 140 12.19 3.87 5.48
C GLU A 140 13.07 5.06 5.09
N PRO A 141 12.94 5.54 3.84
CA PRO A 141 13.79 6.62 3.33
C PRO A 141 13.45 7.99 3.89
N ASP A 142 12.17 8.29 4.18
CA ASP A 142 11.78 9.57 4.75
C ASP A 142 12.27 9.69 6.20
N ALA A 143 12.97 10.80 6.52
CA ALA A 143 13.61 10.97 7.83
C ALA A 143 12.60 11.09 8.97
N ASP A 144 11.47 11.75 8.74
CA ASP A 144 10.43 11.93 9.76
C ASP A 144 9.68 10.63 10.02
N ASN A 145 9.36 9.87 8.96
CA ASN A 145 8.74 8.56 9.07
C ASN A 145 9.70 7.55 9.70
N PHE A 146 10.98 7.57 9.32
CA PHE A 146 12.01 6.75 9.97
C PHE A 146 12.07 6.95 11.48
N ILE A 147 12.06 8.22 11.95
CA ILE A 147 12.08 8.52 13.39
C ILE A 147 10.86 7.92 14.09
N LYS A 148 9.67 8.07 13.49
CA LYS A 148 8.42 7.53 14.03
C LYS A 148 8.41 6.00 13.99
N CYS A 149 8.78 5.39 12.86
CA CYS A 149 8.91 3.95 12.68
C CYS A 149 9.84 3.35 13.75
N LYS A 150 11.02 3.91 13.89
CA LYS A 150 11.99 3.47 14.90
C LYS A 150 11.46 3.60 16.33
N ALA A 151 10.68 4.64 16.62
CA ALA A 151 10.06 4.83 17.93
C ALA A 151 8.96 3.77 18.18
N ASN A 152 8.11 3.50 17.19
CA ASN A 152 7.04 2.51 17.28
C ASN A 152 7.59 1.09 17.46
N LEU A 153 8.64 0.75 16.72
CA LEU A 153 9.24 -0.59 16.73
C LEU A 153 10.28 -0.80 17.85
N LYS A 154 10.57 0.22 18.66
CA LYS A 154 11.57 0.18 19.76
C LYS A 154 11.34 -0.97 20.77
N LYS A 155 10.10 -1.40 20.92
CA LYS A 155 9.72 -2.51 21.82
C LYS A 155 10.22 -3.90 21.33
N TYR A 156 10.64 -4.01 20.08
CA TYR A 156 11.16 -5.25 19.48
C TYR A 156 12.67 -5.17 19.36
N CYS A 157 13.40 -6.00 20.10
CA CYS A 157 14.87 -5.91 20.17
C CYS A 157 15.59 -6.42 18.91
N ASN A 158 14.91 -7.20 18.08
CA ASN A 158 15.48 -7.80 16.85
C ASN A 158 15.03 -7.11 15.57
N VAL A 159 14.43 -5.92 15.67
CA VAL A 159 14.03 -5.11 14.53
C VAL A 159 15.07 -4.01 14.30
N GLN A 160 15.68 -4.03 13.12
CA GLN A 160 16.57 -2.98 12.65
C GLN A 160 15.85 -2.09 11.66
N VAL A 161 15.60 -0.84 12.02
CA VAL A 161 15.06 0.18 11.10
C VAL A 161 16.23 0.96 10.49
N ARG A 162 16.22 1.12 9.16
CA ARG A 162 17.26 1.80 8.37
C ARG A 162 16.67 3.03 7.69
N ASN A 163 17.32 4.18 7.86
CA ASN A 163 16.94 5.39 7.12
C ASN A 163 17.62 5.36 5.73
N SER A 164 17.07 4.58 4.85
CA SER A 164 17.56 4.36 3.49
C SER A 164 16.47 3.84 2.59
N ALA A 165 16.60 4.04 1.29
CA ALA A 165 15.78 3.40 0.27
C ALA A 165 16.38 2.03 -0.07
N LEU A 166 15.57 0.98 -0.13
CA LEU A 166 15.98 -0.27 -0.73
C LEU A 166 16.08 -0.07 -2.25
N TYR A 167 17.26 -0.34 -2.82
CA TYR A 167 17.57 0.01 -4.19
C TYR A 167 18.48 -1.04 -4.84
N ASN A 168 18.93 -0.80 -6.10
CA ASN A 168 19.76 -1.75 -6.84
C ASN A 168 21.25 -1.68 -6.49
N ALA A 169 21.70 -0.64 -5.83
CA ALA A 169 23.10 -0.43 -5.45
C ALA A 169 23.21 0.41 -4.17
N ASP A 170 24.40 0.35 -3.54
CA ASP A 170 24.73 1.12 -2.34
C ASP A 170 25.24 2.50 -2.73
N GLU A 171 24.36 3.30 -3.31
CA GLU A 171 24.64 4.63 -3.83
C GLU A 171 23.58 5.64 -3.43
N PRO A 172 23.88 6.94 -3.47
CA PRO A 172 22.88 7.96 -3.22
C PRO A 172 21.76 7.91 -4.25
N VAL A 173 20.52 7.93 -3.78
CA VAL A 173 19.32 8.08 -4.61
C VAL A 173 18.67 9.42 -4.34
N TYR A 174 17.98 9.96 -5.34
CA TYR A 174 17.27 11.23 -5.22
C TYR A 174 15.79 10.94 -5.11
N MET A 175 15.12 11.57 -4.15
CA MET A 175 13.70 11.34 -3.90
C MET A 175 12.90 12.64 -3.93
N GLU A 176 11.70 12.55 -4.49
CA GLU A 176 10.68 13.58 -4.39
C GLU A 176 9.62 13.14 -3.39
N PHE A 177 9.39 13.95 -2.36
CA PHE A 177 8.34 13.73 -1.38
C PHE A 177 7.05 14.40 -1.85
N GLY A 178 6.02 13.63 -2.14
CA GLY A 178 4.70 14.11 -2.54
C GLY A 178 3.88 14.64 -1.36
N LYS A 179 2.79 15.35 -1.66
CA LYS A 179 1.89 15.91 -0.63
C LYS A 179 1.01 14.87 0.10
N GLU A 180 0.96 13.62 -0.38
CA GLU A 180 0.05 12.58 0.11
C GLU A 180 0.85 11.30 0.48
N GLU A 181 1.86 11.43 1.33
CA GLU A 181 2.66 10.29 1.85
C GLU A 181 3.41 9.49 0.76
N THR A 182 3.44 9.98 -0.48
CA THR A 182 4.12 9.33 -1.59
C THR A 182 5.57 9.81 -1.68
N CYS A 183 6.48 8.86 -1.81
CA CYS A 183 7.91 9.13 -1.90
C CYS A 183 8.48 8.41 -3.12
N ASN A 184 8.83 9.15 -4.16
CA ASN A 184 9.29 8.57 -5.43
C ASN A 184 10.77 8.82 -5.67
N VAL A 185 11.49 7.80 -6.13
CA VAL A 185 12.87 7.97 -6.63
C VAL A 185 12.84 8.68 -7.96
N VAL A 186 13.61 9.77 -8.07
CA VAL A 186 13.72 10.61 -9.26
C VAL A 186 15.17 10.75 -9.70
N SER A 187 15.40 11.19 -10.93
CA SER A 187 16.74 11.35 -11.48
C SER A 187 17.52 12.56 -10.93
N VAL A 188 16.80 13.58 -10.47
CA VAL A 188 17.37 14.82 -9.89
C VAL A 188 16.42 15.39 -8.86
N SER A 189 16.90 15.60 -7.63
CA SER A 189 16.18 16.28 -6.54
C SER A 189 17.19 16.88 -5.57
N GLU A 190 16.77 17.85 -4.75
CA GLU A 190 17.58 18.36 -3.63
C GLU A 190 17.66 17.35 -2.47
N ASN A 191 16.74 16.40 -2.40
CA ASN A 191 16.68 15.41 -1.34
C ASN A 191 17.46 14.15 -1.75
N GLN A 192 18.70 14.09 -1.30
CA GLN A 192 19.57 12.93 -1.47
C GLN A 192 19.43 12.00 -0.28
N ILE A 193 19.17 10.72 -0.54
CA ILE A 193 19.01 9.67 0.47
C ILE A 193 19.97 8.54 0.17
N LYS A 194 20.35 7.79 1.19
CA LYS A 194 21.16 6.59 1.03
C LYS A 194 20.32 5.50 0.34
N GLY A 195 20.77 5.00 -0.82
CA GLY A 195 20.31 3.75 -1.39
C GLY A 195 21.11 2.58 -0.83
N GLU A 196 20.47 1.44 -0.61
CA GLU A 196 21.13 0.22 -0.15
C GLU A 196 20.58 -0.98 -0.93
N SER A 197 21.45 -1.88 -1.34
CA SER A 197 21.04 -3.15 -1.91
C SER A 197 20.75 -4.16 -0.80
N LEU A 198 19.72 -4.99 -0.97
CA LEU A 198 19.42 -6.03 0.01
C LEU A 198 20.58 -7.01 0.13
N ASP A 199 21.14 -7.40 -1.01
CA ASP A 199 22.26 -8.34 -1.05
C ASP A 199 23.45 -7.90 -0.16
N THR A 200 23.74 -6.59 -0.11
CA THR A 200 24.77 -6.04 0.78
C THR A 200 24.31 -6.01 2.24
N VAL A 201 23.06 -5.61 2.48
CA VAL A 201 22.56 -5.43 3.86
C VAL A 201 22.43 -6.74 4.61
N VAL A 202 21.94 -7.79 3.95
CA VAL A 202 21.75 -9.11 4.61
C VAL A 202 22.97 -10.02 4.46
N GLY A 203 23.80 -9.84 3.43
CA GLY A 203 24.95 -10.71 3.19
C GLY A 203 24.53 -12.16 3.06
N ASP A 204 25.10 -13.02 3.92
CA ASP A 204 24.80 -14.46 3.97
C ASP A 204 23.69 -14.83 4.98
N GLU A 205 23.09 -13.84 5.65
CA GLU A 205 21.99 -14.08 6.60
C GLU A 205 20.75 -14.62 5.86
N PRO A 206 20.04 -15.61 6.45
CA PRO A 206 18.91 -16.24 5.79
C PRO A 206 17.70 -15.31 5.74
N VAL A 207 17.16 -15.07 4.54
CA VAL A 207 15.94 -14.29 4.30
C VAL A 207 14.78 -15.22 3.97
N GLY A 208 13.66 -15.07 4.67
CA GLY A 208 12.46 -15.88 4.46
C GLY A 208 11.33 -15.17 3.76
N PHE A 209 11.22 -13.86 3.98
CA PHE A 209 10.11 -13.07 3.43
C PHE A 209 10.58 -11.65 3.08
N ILE A 210 10.18 -11.16 1.91
CA ILE A 210 10.42 -9.79 1.47
C ILE A 210 9.09 -9.15 1.09
N LYS A 211 8.68 -8.11 1.83
CA LYS A 211 7.59 -7.22 1.45
C LYS A 211 8.16 -5.99 0.75
N MET A 212 7.55 -5.55 -0.33
CA MET A 212 7.91 -4.32 -1.04
C MET A 212 6.67 -3.48 -1.34
N ASP A 213 6.66 -2.27 -0.78
CA ASP A 213 5.71 -1.20 -1.08
C ASP A 213 6.47 0.12 -1.06
N ILE A 214 7.11 0.45 -2.18
CA ILE A 214 8.15 1.48 -2.29
C ILE A 214 7.93 2.43 -3.48
N GLU A 215 6.66 2.73 -3.71
CA GLU A 215 6.22 3.81 -4.58
C GLU A 215 6.81 3.77 -6.00
N GLY A 216 6.94 2.56 -6.57
CA GLY A 216 7.39 2.33 -7.94
C GLY A 216 8.90 2.08 -8.09
N SER A 217 9.63 1.86 -7.01
CA SER A 217 11.04 1.47 -7.02
C SER A 217 11.25 -0.06 -6.90
N GLU A 218 10.17 -0.84 -6.96
CA GLU A 218 10.17 -2.30 -6.75
C GLU A 218 11.13 -3.04 -7.68
N MET A 219 11.20 -2.64 -8.96
CA MET A 219 12.14 -3.26 -9.91
C MET A 219 13.61 -3.02 -9.50
N ASN A 220 13.94 -1.81 -9.07
CA ASN A 220 15.30 -1.49 -8.60
C ASN A 220 15.64 -2.28 -7.32
N ALA A 221 14.71 -2.35 -6.38
CA ALA A 221 14.88 -3.12 -5.15
C ALA A 221 15.07 -4.62 -5.44
N LEU A 222 14.31 -5.18 -6.39
CA LEU A 222 14.47 -6.57 -6.84
C LEU A 222 15.84 -6.82 -7.49
N GLU A 223 16.37 -5.86 -8.25
CA GLU A 223 17.73 -5.94 -8.79
C GLU A 223 18.78 -5.98 -7.67
N GLY A 224 18.60 -5.16 -6.61
CA GLY A 224 19.46 -5.15 -5.42
C GLY A 224 19.28 -6.35 -4.49
N ALA A 225 18.24 -7.15 -4.68
CA ALA A 225 17.95 -8.39 -3.95
C ALA A 225 18.24 -9.66 -4.78
N LYS A 226 18.82 -9.49 -5.97
CA LYS A 226 18.94 -10.56 -6.97
C LYS A 226 19.62 -11.82 -6.42
N ASN A 227 20.75 -11.66 -5.75
CA ASN A 227 21.51 -12.82 -5.24
C ASN A 227 20.78 -13.50 -4.08
N THR A 228 20.15 -12.73 -3.20
CA THR A 228 19.28 -13.23 -2.12
C THR A 228 18.12 -14.05 -2.69
N ILE A 229 17.43 -13.55 -3.72
CA ILE A 229 16.31 -14.26 -4.34
C ILE A 229 16.77 -15.55 -5.01
N ILE A 230 17.88 -15.52 -5.77
CA ILE A 230 18.41 -16.71 -6.47
C ILE A 230 18.90 -17.79 -5.50
N LYS A 231 19.55 -17.39 -4.41
CA LYS A 231 20.20 -18.36 -3.48
C LYS A 231 19.25 -18.87 -2.41
N GLN A 232 18.33 -18.05 -1.96
CA GLN A 232 17.57 -18.31 -0.74
C GLN A 232 16.07 -18.54 -0.97
N HIS A 233 15.57 -18.18 -2.14
CA HIS A 233 14.16 -18.34 -2.55
C HIS A 233 13.17 -17.83 -1.48
N PRO A 234 13.26 -16.57 -1.02
CA PRO A 234 12.32 -16.04 -0.04
C PRO A 234 10.90 -15.91 -0.65
N ILE A 235 9.90 -15.92 0.20
CA ILE A 235 8.56 -15.46 -0.21
C ILE A 235 8.67 -13.98 -0.58
N LEU A 236 8.04 -13.58 -1.69
CA LEU A 236 7.95 -12.20 -2.10
C LEU A 236 6.49 -11.76 -2.06
N ALA A 237 6.21 -10.60 -1.42
CA ALA A 237 4.93 -9.90 -1.46
C ALA A 237 5.17 -8.47 -1.93
N ILE A 238 4.83 -8.19 -3.19
CA ILE A 238 5.28 -6.98 -3.89
C ILE A 238 4.09 -6.20 -4.40
N SER A 239 4.02 -4.91 -4.10
CA SER A 239 3.08 -3.98 -4.71
C SER A 239 3.34 -3.84 -6.20
N ILE A 240 2.31 -4.06 -7.03
CA ILE A 240 2.41 -3.99 -8.50
C ILE A 240 1.45 -2.97 -9.12
N TYR A 241 1.04 -1.98 -8.33
CA TYR A 241 0.07 -0.97 -8.75
C TYR A 241 0.66 0.42 -9.01
N HIS A 242 1.89 0.68 -8.59
CA HIS A 242 2.51 2.00 -8.72
C HIS A 242 2.79 2.38 -10.18
N LYS A 243 3.29 1.46 -10.98
CA LYS A 243 3.49 1.65 -12.42
C LYS A 243 2.69 0.64 -13.21
N LYS A 244 2.00 1.07 -14.25
CA LYS A 244 1.21 0.18 -15.14
C LYS A 244 2.01 -1.02 -15.66
N SER A 245 3.32 -0.83 -15.84
CA SER A 245 4.20 -1.89 -16.34
C SER A 245 4.54 -2.97 -15.32
N ASP A 246 4.33 -2.72 -14.04
CA ASP A 246 4.79 -3.61 -12.96
C ASP A 246 4.03 -4.92 -12.95
N ILE A 247 2.75 -4.88 -13.36
CA ILE A 247 1.90 -6.08 -13.47
C ILE A 247 2.49 -7.18 -14.37
N TRP A 248 3.37 -6.83 -15.31
CA TRP A 248 4.06 -7.82 -16.17
C TRP A 248 5.58 -7.80 -16.02
N LYS A 249 6.21 -6.66 -15.73
CA LYS A 249 7.67 -6.59 -15.59
C LYS A 249 8.16 -7.32 -14.36
N ILE A 250 7.51 -7.10 -13.21
CA ILE A 250 7.90 -7.71 -11.94
C ILE A 250 7.79 -9.24 -12.00
N PRO A 251 6.63 -9.85 -12.37
CA PRO A 251 6.56 -11.31 -12.47
C PRO A 251 7.57 -11.88 -13.45
N ASN A 252 7.74 -11.27 -14.63
CA ASN A 252 8.72 -11.73 -15.63
C ASN A 252 10.16 -11.65 -15.11
N TYR A 253 10.49 -10.64 -14.32
CA TYR A 253 11.82 -10.53 -13.70
C TYR A 253 12.05 -11.61 -12.65
N VAL A 254 11.09 -11.82 -11.75
CA VAL A 254 11.17 -12.85 -10.71
C VAL A 254 11.29 -14.24 -11.32
N LEU A 255 10.53 -14.56 -12.38
CA LEU A 255 10.65 -15.83 -13.10
C LEU A 255 12.03 -16.06 -13.75
N LYS A 256 12.70 -14.98 -14.19
CA LYS A 256 14.08 -15.09 -14.70
C LYS A 256 15.09 -15.41 -13.60
N LEU A 257 14.82 -14.98 -12.37
CA LEU A 257 15.68 -15.27 -11.22
C LEU A 257 15.47 -16.69 -10.71
N ASN A 258 14.23 -17.14 -10.65
CA ASN A 258 13.85 -18.49 -10.28
C ASN A 258 12.52 -18.87 -10.95
N PRO A 259 12.52 -19.81 -11.94
CA PRO A 259 11.33 -20.23 -12.67
C PRO A 259 10.35 -21.09 -11.85
N ASP A 260 10.75 -21.56 -10.66
CA ASP A 260 9.91 -22.43 -9.83
C ASP A 260 8.90 -21.65 -8.96
N TYR A 261 9.02 -20.32 -8.89
CA TYR A 261 8.06 -19.48 -8.18
C TYR A 261 6.64 -19.63 -8.70
N LYS A 262 5.70 -19.88 -7.78
CA LYS A 262 4.27 -19.85 -8.03
C LYS A 262 3.71 -18.48 -7.71
N PHE A 263 2.98 -17.90 -8.65
CA PHE A 263 2.43 -16.54 -8.49
C PHE A 263 0.96 -16.55 -8.12
N TYR A 264 0.63 -15.64 -7.18
CA TYR A 264 -0.73 -15.28 -6.84
C TYR A 264 -0.85 -13.76 -6.86
N ILE A 265 -1.91 -13.25 -7.47
CA ILE A 265 -2.22 -11.82 -7.46
C ILE A 265 -3.47 -11.63 -6.63
N ARG A 266 -3.43 -10.66 -5.71
CA ARG A 266 -4.55 -10.25 -4.89
C ARG A 266 -4.72 -8.75 -4.95
N HIS A 267 -5.97 -8.32 -4.89
CA HIS A 267 -6.34 -6.92 -4.84
C HIS A 267 -7.17 -6.70 -3.57
N TYR A 268 -6.71 -5.79 -2.71
CA TYR A 268 -7.22 -5.64 -1.34
C TYR A 268 -8.03 -4.37 -1.10
N SER A 269 -8.24 -3.54 -2.11
CA SER A 269 -9.02 -2.32 -1.96
C SER A 269 -10.06 -2.16 -3.08
N ALA A 270 -11.06 -1.30 -2.86
CA ALA A 270 -11.98 -0.89 -3.91
C ALA A 270 -11.38 0.19 -4.83
N SER A 271 -10.11 0.56 -4.64
CA SER A 271 -9.37 1.53 -5.44
C SER A 271 -8.31 0.84 -6.31
N PHE A 272 -7.47 1.59 -7.03
CA PHE A 272 -6.38 0.98 -7.82
C PHE A 272 -5.11 0.67 -7.01
N GLY A 273 -5.05 1.08 -5.74
CA GLY A 273 -4.00 0.70 -4.82
C GLY A 273 -4.12 -0.76 -4.39
N ASP A 274 -3.21 -1.19 -3.54
CA ASP A 274 -3.25 -2.46 -2.82
C ASP A 274 -3.37 -3.72 -3.70
N THR A 275 -2.76 -3.71 -4.88
CA THR A 275 -2.59 -4.92 -5.69
C THR A 275 -1.23 -5.52 -5.41
N VAL A 276 -1.22 -6.72 -4.84
CA VAL A 276 -0.02 -7.43 -4.40
C VAL A 276 0.22 -8.68 -5.25
N LEU A 277 1.43 -8.83 -5.72
CA LEU A 277 1.97 -10.06 -6.28
C LEU A 277 2.66 -10.84 -5.18
N TYR A 278 2.20 -12.06 -4.94
CA TYR A 278 2.92 -13.04 -4.13
C TYR A 278 3.69 -13.98 -5.05
N ALA A 279 4.97 -14.19 -4.74
CA ALA A 279 5.77 -15.22 -5.35
C ALA A 279 6.21 -16.20 -4.26
N ILE A 280 5.74 -17.44 -4.36
CA ILE A 280 5.96 -18.53 -3.40
C ILE A 280 6.92 -19.53 -4.03
N PRO A 281 8.05 -19.86 -3.38
CA PRO A 281 9.06 -20.77 -3.90
C PRO A 281 8.60 -22.22 -4.04
#